data_c17c944ba6be17465f74743d1c28ba85
#
_entry.id   c17c944ba6be17465f74743d1c28ba85
#
_cell.length_a   1.000
_cell.length_b   1.000
_cell.length_c   1.000
_cell.angle_alpha   90.00
_cell.angle_beta   90.00
_cell.angle_gamma   90.00
#
_symmetry.space_group_name_H-M   'P 1'
#
loop_
_entity.id
_entity.type
_entity.pdbx_description
1 polymer ?
#
loop_
_entity_poly.entity_id
_entity_poly.type
_entity_poly.pdbx_seq_one_letter_code
_entity_poly.pdbx_strand_id
1 'polypeptide(L)'
;MMGKKKDKSIDNNDAVCVRGPSVCSCGGQALMEGILMIGPKGECQVVRDPEGKLVIKEKAGEPLSKKNKFFKLPLVRGVVSLIDSLRRGMGALFDSAEVAMTEAEKEAEEENKSKFDRWLENKMGDKAMGFFMGISVVLAVFLSIGLFMVLPLLVSNLVLPKTVPDIVKNLVEGLVRLLIFFGYMAGIAAMKDIRRVYMYHGAEHKTITCFEKGYELTVENVRPCTRFHPRCGTAFLFVVVAISILVTSIVPRFTDAQISNVVLKFLANLGVRLLLLPFIMGISYEFNRFCSKHENVVTKILRAPGLFMQRFTTREPDDSMIEVAIVALGKALAFEGIEVDYSRYLTEDNEPSEEGEVQDGDGGPAVNDTVSDVVNAAADASVSAAGAIDSAADAVNDTVTGQ
;
A
#
# COMPACT_ATOMS: atom_id res chain seq x y z
N MET A 1 42.77 -12.16 20.90
CA MET A 1 42.49 -12.83 19.64
C MET A 1 41.02 -13.23 19.64
N MET A 2 40.14 -12.38 19.13
CA MET A 2 38.73 -12.66 19.01
C MET A 2 38.45 -13.04 17.54
N GLY A 3 38.14 -14.32 17.32
CA GLY A 3 37.83 -14.86 15.99
C GLY A 3 36.54 -14.30 15.46
N LYS A 4 36.57 -13.55 14.33
CA LYS A 4 35.44 -13.21 13.51
C LYS A 4 34.79 -14.50 13.01
N LYS A 5 33.63 -14.86 13.55
CA LYS A 5 32.72 -15.81 12.87
C LYS A 5 32.37 -15.21 11.52
N LYS A 6 32.92 -15.75 10.44
CA LYS A 6 32.39 -15.58 9.08
C LYS A 6 31.01 -16.16 9.07
N ASP A 7 30.03 -15.30 8.81
CA ASP A 7 28.71 -15.71 8.39
C ASP A 7 28.89 -16.56 7.13
N LYS A 8 28.65 -17.86 7.26
CA LYS A 8 28.58 -18.76 6.12
C LYS A 8 27.35 -18.35 5.32
N SER A 9 27.54 -17.61 4.23
CA SER A 9 26.57 -17.61 3.14
C SER A 9 26.39 -19.07 2.74
N ILE A 10 25.21 -19.60 2.99
CA ILE A 10 24.81 -20.91 2.47
C ILE A 10 24.83 -20.73 0.95
N ASP A 11 25.84 -21.28 0.29
CA ASP A 11 25.89 -21.42 -1.15
C ASP A 11 24.72 -22.33 -1.52
N ASN A 12 23.68 -21.78 -2.17
CA ASN A 12 22.53 -22.50 -2.69
C ASN A 12 22.93 -23.37 -3.90
N ASN A 13 23.87 -24.29 -3.73
CA ASN A 13 24.31 -25.18 -4.80
C ASN A 13 23.33 -26.31 -5.13
N ASP A 14 22.25 -26.46 -4.31
CA ASP A 14 21.27 -27.54 -4.50
C ASP A 14 19.95 -27.07 -5.13
N ALA A 15 19.75 -25.76 -5.33
CA ALA A 15 18.52 -25.24 -5.93
C ALA A 15 18.52 -25.49 -7.45
N VAL A 16 17.53 -26.25 -7.93
CA VAL A 16 17.37 -26.55 -9.35
C VAL A 16 16.92 -25.30 -10.09
N CYS A 17 17.76 -24.79 -11.01
CA CYS A 17 17.39 -23.70 -11.89
C CYS A 17 16.60 -24.24 -13.08
N VAL A 18 15.29 -23.96 -13.11
CA VAL A 18 14.37 -24.46 -14.15
C VAL A 18 14.19 -23.50 -15.32
N ARG A 19 14.63 -22.26 -15.17
CA ARG A 19 14.60 -21.23 -16.21
C ARG A 19 15.65 -20.14 -15.95
N GLY A 20 15.91 -19.32 -16.95
CA GLY A 20 16.80 -18.16 -16.77
C GLY A 20 16.21 -17.11 -15.81
N PRO A 21 17.06 -16.26 -15.18
CA PRO A 21 16.59 -15.15 -14.37
C PRO A 21 15.64 -14.25 -15.13
N SER A 22 14.52 -13.88 -14.51
CA SER A 22 13.51 -13.03 -15.13
C SER A 22 12.88 -12.08 -14.10
N VAL A 23 12.48 -10.91 -14.57
CA VAL A 23 11.76 -9.96 -13.74
C VAL A 23 10.30 -10.41 -13.63
N CYS A 24 9.80 -10.62 -12.42
CA CYS A 24 8.40 -10.92 -12.20
C CYS A 24 7.54 -9.68 -12.50
N SER A 25 6.49 -9.86 -13.30
CA SER A 25 5.51 -8.81 -13.60
C SER A 25 4.43 -8.68 -12.53
N CYS A 26 4.36 -9.65 -11.61
CA CYS A 26 3.42 -9.65 -10.49
C CYS A 26 3.99 -8.90 -9.30
N GLY A 27 3.09 -8.30 -8.53
CA GLY A 27 3.34 -7.77 -7.19
C GLY A 27 2.27 -8.29 -6.27
N GLY A 28 2.49 -8.26 -4.96
CA GLY A 28 1.52 -8.77 -4.01
C GLY A 28 1.16 -7.80 -2.91
N GLN A 29 0.22 -8.23 -2.10
CA GLN A 29 -0.17 -7.62 -0.86
C GLN A 29 -0.43 -8.72 0.16
N ALA A 30 0.23 -8.63 1.31
CA ALA A 30 -0.05 -9.53 2.42
C ALA A 30 -1.42 -9.22 3.03
N LEU A 31 -2.13 -10.26 3.39
CA LEU A 31 -3.47 -10.25 3.97
C LEU A 31 -3.47 -10.95 5.33
N MET A 32 -4.61 -11.03 5.97
CA MET A 32 -4.80 -11.89 7.14
C MET A 32 -4.82 -13.35 6.67
N GLU A 33 -3.92 -14.16 7.20
CA GLU A 33 -3.72 -15.58 6.85
C GLU A 33 -3.59 -15.85 5.33
N GLY A 34 -3.14 -14.85 4.54
CA GLY A 34 -3.15 -14.97 3.10
C GLY A 34 -2.31 -13.95 2.34
N ILE A 35 -2.37 -14.06 1.02
CA ILE A 35 -1.67 -13.19 0.06
C ILE A 35 -2.57 -12.94 -1.14
N LEU A 36 -2.64 -11.67 -1.56
CA LEU A 36 -3.16 -11.27 -2.87
C LEU A 36 -1.98 -11.06 -3.81
N MET A 37 -1.91 -11.81 -4.91
CA MET A 37 -0.96 -11.56 -6.01
C MET A 37 -1.67 -10.90 -7.17
N ILE A 38 -1.12 -9.79 -7.66
CA ILE A 38 -1.68 -8.99 -8.75
C ILE A 38 -0.70 -9.01 -9.92
N GLY A 39 -1.15 -9.56 -11.03
CA GLY A 39 -0.44 -9.56 -12.31
C GLY A 39 -1.01 -8.55 -13.29
N PRO A 40 -0.37 -8.40 -14.46
CA PRO A 40 -0.83 -7.53 -15.55
C PRO A 40 -2.18 -7.90 -16.15
N LYS A 41 -2.63 -9.16 -16.03
CA LYS A 41 -3.86 -9.69 -16.66
C LYS A 41 -4.85 -10.29 -15.67
N GLY A 42 -4.48 -10.47 -14.41
CA GLY A 42 -5.33 -11.05 -13.39
C GLY A 42 -4.74 -10.93 -12.00
N GLU A 43 -5.54 -11.28 -11.02
CA GLU A 43 -5.17 -11.33 -9.62
C GLU A 43 -5.63 -12.65 -9.01
N CYS A 44 -4.88 -13.13 -8.03
CA CYS A 44 -5.22 -14.31 -7.26
C CYS A 44 -5.03 -14.03 -5.78
N GLN A 45 -6.08 -14.23 -5.01
CA GLN A 45 -6.08 -14.19 -3.56
C GLN A 45 -6.08 -15.62 -3.04
N VAL A 46 -5.15 -15.93 -2.15
CA VAL A 46 -5.08 -17.23 -1.46
C VAL A 46 -5.04 -16.95 0.03
N VAL A 47 -5.99 -17.50 0.78
CA VAL A 47 -6.13 -17.34 2.23
C VAL A 47 -6.24 -18.73 2.85
N ARG A 48 -5.58 -18.94 3.96
CA ARG A 48 -5.71 -20.17 4.76
C ARG A 48 -6.81 -19.97 5.80
N ASP A 49 -7.81 -20.85 5.78
CA ASP A 49 -8.87 -20.85 6.78
C ASP A 49 -8.38 -21.46 8.11
N PRO A 50 -9.20 -21.39 9.20
CA PRO A 50 -8.83 -21.96 10.49
C PRO A 50 -8.66 -23.48 10.49
N GLU A 51 -9.28 -24.19 9.55
CA GLU A 51 -9.17 -25.64 9.37
C GLU A 51 -7.88 -26.03 8.60
N GLY A 52 -7.14 -25.03 8.09
CA GLY A 52 -5.90 -25.21 7.35
C GLY A 52 -6.07 -25.36 5.84
N LYS A 53 -7.30 -25.26 5.31
CA LYS A 53 -7.59 -25.32 3.87
C LYS A 53 -7.23 -23.99 3.19
N LEU A 54 -6.92 -24.04 1.90
CA LEU A 54 -6.66 -22.87 1.10
C LEU A 54 -7.94 -22.43 0.38
N VAL A 55 -8.42 -21.24 0.69
CA VAL A 55 -9.50 -20.57 -0.04
C VAL A 55 -8.87 -19.73 -1.14
N ILE A 56 -9.19 -20.04 -2.40
CA ILE A 56 -8.59 -19.43 -3.58
C ILE A 56 -9.65 -18.64 -4.34
N LYS A 57 -9.40 -17.35 -4.54
CA LYS A 57 -10.25 -16.47 -5.36
C LYS A 57 -9.41 -15.91 -6.50
N GLU A 58 -9.82 -16.17 -7.72
CA GLU A 58 -9.15 -15.70 -8.94
C GLU A 58 -10.03 -14.68 -9.66
N LYS A 59 -9.39 -13.63 -10.20
CA LYS A 59 -10.09 -12.61 -10.97
C LYS A 59 -9.25 -12.17 -12.15
N ALA A 60 -9.76 -12.39 -13.36
CA ALA A 60 -9.17 -11.82 -14.56
C ALA A 60 -9.44 -10.31 -14.64
N GLY A 61 -8.46 -9.54 -15.03
CA GLY A 61 -8.63 -8.09 -15.21
C GLY A 61 -7.33 -7.33 -15.35
N GLU A 62 -7.40 -6.21 -16.05
CA GLU A 62 -6.26 -5.30 -16.19
C GLU A 62 -6.33 -4.16 -15.16
N PRO A 63 -5.16 -3.63 -14.72
CA PRO A 63 -5.09 -2.46 -13.86
C PRO A 63 -5.80 -1.24 -14.47
N LEU A 64 -6.47 -0.42 -13.63
CA LEU A 64 -7.18 0.80 -14.05
C LEU A 64 -6.28 1.75 -14.85
N SER A 65 -5.00 1.82 -14.53
CA SER A 65 -4.01 2.65 -15.23
C SER A 65 -3.83 2.28 -16.71
N LYS A 66 -4.28 1.10 -17.14
CA LYS A 66 -4.24 0.67 -18.55
C LYS A 66 -5.52 0.98 -19.34
N LYS A 67 -6.66 1.18 -18.66
CA LYS A 67 -7.98 1.31 -19.30
C LYS A 67 -8.13 2.59 -20.13
N ASN A 68 -7.53 3.72 -19.73
CA ASN A 68 -7.69 5.00 -20.42
C ASN A 68 -6.33 5.63 -20.78
N LYS A 69 -6.25 6.33 -21.92
CA LYS A 69 -5.03 7.06 -22.35
C LYS A 69 -4.62 8.14 -21.36
N PHE A 70 -5.60 8.85 -20.76
CA PHE A 70 -5.36 9.86 -19.73
C PHE A 70 -4.68 9.27 -18.49
N PHE A 71 -5.10 8.07 -18.05
CA PHE A 71 -4.50 7.37 -16.90
C PHE A 71 -3.07 6.88 -17.14
N LYS A 72 -2.59 6.92 -18.40
CA LYS A 72 -1.19 6.57 -18.75
C LYS A 72 -0.23 7.74 -18.65
N LEU A 73 -0.74 8.97 -18.49
CA LEU A 73 0.10 10.17 -18.37
C LEU A 73 1.00 10.09 -17.14
N PRO A 74 2.26 10.57 -17.23
CA PRO A 74 3.12 10.73 -16.06
C PRO A 74 2.40 11.51 -14.95
N LEU A 75 2.69 11.21 -13.71
CA LEU A 75 2.04 11.72 -12.50
C LEU A 75 0.62 11.15 -12.29
N VAL A 76 -0.28 11.27 -13.29
CA VAL A 76 -1.67 10.76 -13.20
C VAL A 76 -1.67 9.24 -12.96
N ARG A 77 -0.87 8.50 -13.71
CA ARG A 77 -0.77 7.04 -13.57
C ARG A 77 -0.34 6.61 -12.16
N GLY A 78 0.47 7.41 -11.47
CA GLY A 78 0.90 7.14 -10.11
C GLY A 78 -0.26 7.20 -9.12
N VAL A 79 -1.08 8.24 -9.21
CA VAL A 79 -2.29 8.41 -8.40
C VAL A 79 -3.30 7.30 -8.71
N VAL A 80 -3.58 7.05 -9.99
CA VAL A 80 -4.52 6.00 -10.42
C VAL A 80 -4.06 4.61 -9.98
N SER A 81 -2.76 4.30 -10.11
CA SER A 81 -2.23 3.00 -9.66
C SER A 81 -2.32 2.83 -8.15
N LEU A 82 -2.10 3.89 -7.37
CA LEU A 82 -2.25 3.86 -5.92
C LEU A 82 -3.71 3.62 -5.52
N ILE A 83 -4.64 4.33 -6.14
CA ILE A 83 -6.08 4.18 -5.91
C ILE A 83 -6.53 2.74 -6.24
N ASP A 84 -6.11 2.22 -7.41
CA ASP A 84 -6.43 0.85 -7.83
C ASP A 84 -5.87 -0.19 -6.84
N SER A 85 -4.62 -0.01 -6.39
CA SER A 85 -3.99 -0.87 -5.39
C SER A 85 -4.70 -0.82 -4.03
N LEU A 86 -5.08 0.37 -3.56
CA LEU A 86 -5.83 0.52 -2.31
C LEU A 86 -7.21 -0.14 -2.40
N ARG A 87 -7.94 0.08 -3.51
CA ARG A 87 -9.27 -0.51 -3.70
C ARG A 87 -9.22 -2.04 -3.67
N ARG A 88 -8.31 -2.64 -4.46
CA ARG A 88 -8.15 -4.11 -4.52
C ARG A 88 -7.67 -4.66 -3.19
N GLY A 89 -6.65 -4.03 -2.62
CA GLY A 89 -6.05 -4.49 -1.37
C GLY A 89 -6.98 -4.37 -0.17
N MET A 90 -7.81 -3.32 -0.09
CA MET A 90 -8.81 -3.19 0.97
C MET A 90 -9.88 -4.27 0.86
N GLY A 91 -10.43 -4.50 -0.35
CA GLY A 91 -11.39 -5.58 -0.56
C GLY A 91 -10.83 -6.94 -0.16
N ALA A 92 -9.64 -7.27 -0.66
CA ALA A 92 -8.99 -8.54 -0.32
C ALA A 92 -8.66 -8.67 1.18
N LEU A 93 -8.32 -7.56 1.86
CA LEU A 93 -8.04 -7.58 3.30
C LEU A 93 -9.29 -7.91 4.11
N PHE A 94 -10.46 -7.32 3.77
CA PHE A 94 -11.72 -7.63 4.43
C PHE A 94 -12.16 -9.08 4.16
N ASP A 95 -12.11 -9.50 2.89
CA ASP A 95 -12.40 -10.89 2.52
C ASP A 95 -11.52 -11.89 3.28
N SER A 96 -10.22 -11.58 3.43
CA SER A 96 -9.29 -12.45 4.15
C SER A 96 -9.56 -12.48 5.65
N ALA A 97 -9.98 -11.36 6.24
CA ALA A 97 -10.34 -11.31 7.65
C ALA A 97 -11.56 -12.19 7.95
N GLU A 98 -12.57 -12.15 7.07
CA GLU A 98 -13.77 -12.99 7.20
C GLU A 98 -13.45 -14.49 7.08
N VAL A 99 -12.60 -14.88 6.10
CA VAL A 99 -12.16 -16.26 5.90
C VAL A 99 -11.30 -16.77 7.07
N ALA A 100 -10.46 -15.91 7.63
CA ALA A 100 -9.52 -16.27 8.69
C ALA A 100 -10.17 -16.38 10.09
N MET A 101 -11.42 -15.92 10.26
CA MET A 101 -12.14 -15.99 11.54
C MET A 101 -12.70 -17.38 11.79
N THR A 102 -12.48 -17.90 13.00
CA THR A 102 -13.13 -19.14 13.45
C THR A 102 -14.63 -18.92 13.71
N GLU A 103 -15.42 -19.99 13.65
CA GLU A 103 -16.86 -19.91 13.98
C GLU A 103 -17.09 -19.37 15.40
N ALA A 104 -16.24 -19.77 16.37
CA ALA A 104 -16.30 -19.26 17.73
C ALA A 104 -16.03 -17.75 17.83
N GLU A 105 -15.13 -17.22 16.99
CA GLU A 105 -14.86 -15.77 16.93
C GLU A 105 -16.02 -15.02 16.29
N LYS A 106 -16.64 -15.58 15.24
CA LYS A 106 -17.85 -15.02 14.61
C LYS A 106 -19.01 -14.99 15.58
N GLU A 107 -19.25 -16.07 16.34
CA GLU A 107 -20.28 -16.12 17.37
C GLU A 107 -20.00 -15.10 18.49
N ALA A 108 -18.76 -15.00 18.96
CA ALA A 108 -18.36 -14.03 19.97
C ALA A 108 -18.52 -12.57 19.50
N GLU A 109 -18.25 -12.29 18.22
CA GLU A 109 -18.48 -10.97 17.61
C GLU A 109 -19.99 -10.66 17.58
N GLU A 110 -20.83 -11.64 17.21
CA GLU A 110 -22.28 -11.51 17.22
C GLU A 110 -22.85 -11.27 18.62
N GLU A 111 -22.34 -12.00 19.64
CA GLU A 111 -22.76 -11.80 21.03
C GLU A 111 -22.37 -10.43 21.58
N ASN A 112 -21.17 -9.95 21.21
CA ASN A 112 -20.64 -8.67 21.68
C ASN A 112 -21.20 -7.45 20.92
N LYS A 113 -22.04 -7.64 19.91
CA LYS A 113 -22.72 -6.53 19.21
C LYS A 113 -23.47 -5.66 20.20
N SER A 114 -23.15 -4.38 20.22
CA SER A 114 -23.81 -3.43 21.10
C SER A 114 -25.29 -3.29 20.76
N LYS A 115 -26.11 -2.77 21.72
CA LYS A 115 -27.52 -2.46 21.44
C LYS A 115 -27.68 -1.47 20.27
N PHE A 116 -26.69 -0.61 20.09
CA PHE A 116 -26.65 0.35 19.01
C PHE A 116 -26.39 -0.34 17.67
N ASP A 117 -25.48 -1.30 17.63
CA ASP A 117 -25.14 -2.07 16.41
C ASP A 117 -26.36 -2.88 15.96
N ARG A 118 -27.02 -3.60 16.87
CA ARG A 118 -28.27 -4.37 16.59
C ARG A 118 -29.41 -3.45 16.15
N TRP A 119 -29.55 -2.26 16.76
CA TRP A 119 -30.57 -1.29 16.34
C TRP A 119 -30.31 -0.78 14.93
N LEU A 120 -29.04 -0.52 14.58
CA LEU A 120 -28.66 -0.02 13.28
C LEU A 120 -28.81 -1.10 12.19
N GLU A 121 -28.39 -2.31 12.48
CA GLU A 121 -28.56 -3.48 11.60
C GLU A 121 -30.03 -3.75 11.30
N ASN A 122 -30.91 -3.69 12.31
CA ASN A 122 -32.37 -3.80 12.13
C ASN A 122 -32.97 -2.67 11.31
N LYS A 123 -32.40 -1.46 11.34
CA LYS A 123 -32.94 -0.29 10.63
C LYS A 123 -32.37 -0.13 9.22
N MET A 124 -31.14 -0.51 8.98
CA MET A 124 -30.42 -0.30 7.71
C MET A 124 -30.11 -1.61 6.97
N GLY A 125 -30.30 -2.78 7.61
CA GLY A 125 -29.95 -4.08 7.03
C GLY A 125 -28.48 -4.14 6.62
N ASP A 126 -28.18 -4.79 5.50
CA ASP A 126 -26.81 -4.95 4.96
C ASP A 126 -26.08 -3.62 4.72
N LYS A 127 -26.80 -2.50 4.59
CA LYS A 127 -26.20 -1.16 4.44
C LYS A 127 -25.60 -0.62 5.72
N ALA A 128 -25.94 -1.18 6.90
CA ALA A 128 -25.39 -0.74 8.18
C ALA A 128 -23.88 -0.98 8.25
N MET A 129 -23.43 -2.15 7.84
CA MET A 129 -22.00 -2.49 7.79
C MET A 129 -21.21 -1.54 6.90
N GLY A 130 -21.73 -1.26 5.68
CA GLY A 130 -21.13 -0.30 4.77
C GLY A 130 -21.04 1.13 5.34
N PHE A 131 -22.07 1.55 6.09
CA PHE A 131 -22.09 2.87 6.74
C PHE A 131 -21.05 2.99 7.85
N PHE A 132 -20.93 1.99 8.73
CA PHE A 132 -19.89 1.98 9.78
C PHE A 132 -18.48 1.95 9.18
N MET A 133 -18.29 1.13 8.17
CA MET A 133 -17.00 1.05 7.48
C MET A 133 -16.65 2.39 6.82
N GLY A 134 -17.61 3.05 6.18
CA GLY A 134 -17.44 4.40 5.64
C GLY A 134 -17.04 5.42 6.70
N ILE A 135 -17.71 5.43 7.85
CA ILE A 135 -17.35 6.32 8.98
C ILE A 135 -15.93 6.00 9.50
N SER A 136 -15.60 4.72 9.65
CA SER A 136 -14.27 4.30 10.12
C SER A 136 -13.16 4.75 9.17
N VAL A 137 -13.36 4.62 7.86
CA VAL A 137 -12.42 5.12 6.83
C VAL A 137 -12.28 6.63 6.91
N VAL A 138 -13.38 7.37 7.00
CA VAL A 138 -13.35 8.84 7.15
C VAL A 138 -12.61 9.25 8.41
N LEU A 139 -12.88 8.61 9.54
CA LEU A 139 -12.20 8.88 10.82
C LEU A 139 -10.70 8.56 10.72
N ALA A 140 -10.33 7.44 10.09
CA ALA A 140 -8.94 7.05 9.87
C ALA A 140 -8.19 8.08 9.00
N VAL A 141 -8.84 8.61 7.95
CA VAL A 141 -8.28 9.67 7.11
C VAL A 141 -8.07 10.96 7.91
N PHE A 142 -9.05 11.40 8.70
CA PHE A 142 -8.90 12.57 9.57
C PHE A 142 -7.78 12.40 10.60
N LEU A 143 -7.71 11.22 11.23
CA LEU A 143 -6.64 10.91 12.18
C LEU A 143 -5.27 10.90 11.51
N SER A 144 -5.16 10.37 10.30
CA SER A 144 -3.93 10.36 9.52
C SER A 144 -3.49 11.77 9.14
N ILE A 145 -4.41 12.62 8.69
CA ILE A 145 -4.14 14.04 8.44
C ILE A 145 -3.69 14.73 9.74
N GLY A 146 -4.37 14.48 10.85
CA GLY A 146 -4.00 14.99 12.16
C GLY A 146 -2.58 14.59 12.55
N LEU A 147 -2.25 13.33 12.44
CA LEU A 147 -0.96 12.79 12.86
C LEU A 147 0.20 13.20 11.93
N PHE A 148 0.01 13.11 10.60
CA PHE A 148 1.11 13.28 9.62
C PHE A 148 1.20 14.67 9.01
N MET A 149 0.16 15.50 9.13
CA MET A 149 0.18 16.87 8.58
C MET A 149 0.00 17.94 9.67
N VAL A 150 -1.02 17.78 10.51
CA VAL A 150 -1.34 18.81 11.52
C VAL A 150 -0.31 18.81 12.66
N LEU A 151 -0.02 17.66 13.24
CA LEU A 151 0.91 17.54 14.38
C LEU A 151 2.32 18.04 14.05
N PRO A 152 2.98 17.66 12.93
CA PRO A 152 4.29 18.22 12.55
C PRO A 152 4.25 19.74 12.36
N LEU A 153 3.18 20.27 11.74
CA LEU A 153 3.00 21.69 11.53
C LEU A 153 2.86 22.45 12.88
N LEU A 154 2.08 21.91 13.81
CA LEU A 154 1.91 22.50 15.15
C LEU A 154 3.23 22.46 15.93
N VAL A 155 3.94 21.34 15.95
CA VAL A 155 5.24 21.20 16.63
C VAL A 155 6.24 22.20 16.07
N SER A 156 6.36 22.30 14.75
CA SER A 156 7.27 23.25 14.10
C SER A 156 6.94 24.71 14.48
N ASN A 157 5.66 25.06 14.53
CA ASN A 157 5.24 26.42 14.90
C ASN A 157 5.38 26.74 16.40
N LEU A 158 5.30 25.71 17.26
CA LEU A 158 5.47 25.86 18.72
C LEU A 158 6.93 25.97 19.12
N VAL A 159 7.80 25.16 18.50
CA VAL A 159 9.22 25.04 18.86
C VAL A 159 10.06 26.16 18.26
N LEU A 160 9.70 26.63 17.05
CA LEU A 160 10.53 27.59 16.32
C LEU A 160 9.97 29.02 16.41
N PRO A 161 10.80 30.04 16.69
CA PRO A 161 10.41 31.42 16.65
C PRO A 161 9.90 31.86 15.26
N LYS A 162 9.05 32.91 15.22
CA LYS A 162 8.52 33.47 13.97
C LYS A 162 9.61 34.02 13.04
N THR A 163 10.74 34.41 13.59
CA THR A 163 11.91 35.00 12.87
C THR A 163 12.71 33.97 12.07
N VAL A 164 12.50 32.68 12.30
CA VAL A 164 13.22 31.63 11.58
C VAL A 164 12.70 31.53 10.14
N PRO A 165 13.59 31.40 9.13
CA PRO A 165 13.18 31.21 7.73
C PRO A 165 12.26 30.05 7.50
N ASP A 166 11.30 30.17 6.58
CA ASP A 166 10.30 29.14 6.30
C ASP A 166 10.91 27.80 5.88
N ILE A 167 12.03 27.84 5.16
CA ILE A 167 12.75 26.63 4.76
C ILE A 167 13.18 25.80 5.98
N VAL A 168 13.67 26.45 7.04
CA VAL A 168 14.08 25.76 8.27
C VAL A 168 12.85 25.21 9.01
N LYS A 169 11.75 25.98 9.07
CA LYS A 169 10.48 25.50 9.65
C LYS A 169 9.95 24.27 8.90
N ASN A 170 9.99 24.29 7.58
CA ASN A 170 9.55 23.19 6.74
C ASN A 170 10.45 21.94 6.90
N LEU A 171 11.78 22.13 7.03
CA LEU A 171 12.70 21.03 7.30
C LEU A 171 12.47 20.38 8.68
N VAL A 172 12.26 21.21 9.71
CA VAL A 172 11.95 20.70 11.07
C VAL A 172 10.59 19.98 11.05
N GLU A 173 9.59 20.53 10.40
CA GLU A 173 8.30 19.86 10.18
C GLU A 173 8.48 18.51 9.49
N GLY A 174 9.32 18.47 8.45
CA GLY A 174 9.66 17.22 7.73
C GLY A 174 10.36 16.20 8.63
N LEU A 175 11.30 16.64 9.47
CA LEU A 175 11.97 15.77 10.44
C LEU A 175 10.99 15.21 11.47
N VAL A 176 10.11 16.03 12.03
CA VAL A 176 9.07 15.60 12.97
C VAL A 176 8.15 14.57 12.30
N ARG A 177 7.73 14.82 11.06
CA ARG A 177 6.91 13.87 10.26
C ARG A 177 7.62 12.53 10.09
N LEU A 178 8.90 12.56 9.78
CA LEU A 178 9.71 11.35 9.62
C LEU A 178 9.80 10.56 10.93
N LEU A 179 10.01 11.24 12.07
CA LEU A 179 10.04 10.60 13.39
C LEU A 179 8.70 9.97 13.76
N ILE A 180 7.58 10.69 13.50
CA ILE A 180 6.23 10.17 13.70
C ILE A 180 6.00 8.92 12.82
N PHE A 181 6.41 8.98 11.55
CA PHE A 181 6.28 7.86 10.62
C PHE A 181 7.04 6.61 11.10
N PHE A 182 8.28 6.75 11.51
CA PHE A 182 9.04 5.62 12.06
C PHE A 182 8.46 5.09 13.37
N GLY A 183 8.02 5.99 14.26
CA GLY A 183 7.37 5.61 15.52
C GLY A 183 6.06 4.85 15.28
N TYR A 184 5.24 5.31 14.33
CA TYR A 184 4.00 4.64 13.91
C TYR A 184 4.28 3.26 13.32
N MET A 185 5.26 3.14 12.42
CA MET A 185 5.65 1.86 11.82
C MET A 185 6.16 0.87 12.88
N ALA A 186 6.97 1.34 13.83
CA ALA A 186 7.46 0.50 14.92
C ALA A 186 6.33 0.05 15.86
N GLY A 187 5.39 0.94 16.15
CA GLY A 187 4.21 0.65 16.98
C GLY A 187 3.32 -0.42 16.34
N ILE A 188 2.98 -0.28 15.07
CA ILE A 188 2.19 -1.28 14.32
C ILE A 188 2.93 -2.62 14.25
N ALA A 189 4.23 -2.61 13.97
CA ALA A 189 5.04 -3.82 13.87
C ALA A 189 5.14 -4.61 15.18
N ALA A 190 4.77 -4.00 16.33
CA ALA A 190 4.71 -4.64 17.63
C ALA A 190 3.39 -5.39 17.88
N MET A 191 2.32 -5.07 17.14
CA MET A 191 1.02 -5.75 17.24
C MET A 191 1.14 -7.19 16.71
N LYS A 192 0.52 -8.16 17.42
CA LYS A 192 0.64 -9.59 17.08
C LYS A 192 0.06 -9.90 15.71
N ASP A 193 -1.14 -9.38 15.41
CA ASP A 193 -1.85 -9.66 14.16
C ASP A 193 -1.12 -9.05 12.96
N ILE A 194 -0.66 -7.80 13.10
CA ILE A 194 0.13 -7.15 12.06
C ILE A 194 1.50 -7.84 11.86
N ARG A 195 2.10 -8.36 12.94
CA ARG A 195 3.33 -9.14 12.83
C ARG A 195 3.11 -10.38 11.96
N ARG A 196 1.95 -11.04 12.06
CA ARG A 196 1.59 -12.21 11.25
C ARG A 196 1.41 -11.83 9.78
N VAL A 197 0.69 -10.73 9.49
CA VAL A 197 0.60 -10.15 8.14
C VAL A 197 2.01 -9.83 7.58
N TYR A 198 2.94 -9.33 8.41
CA TYR A 198 4.31 -9.08 7.97
C TYR A 198 5.13 -10.36 7.71
N MET A 199 4.74 -11.49 8.27
CA MET A 199 5.32 -12.81 7.90
C MET A 199 4.85 -13.23 6.51
N TYR A 200 3.56 -13.08 6.19
CA TYR A 200 3.03 -13.29 4.84
C TYR A 200 3.68 -12.36 3.80
N HIS A 201 3.94 -11.10 4.16
CA HIS A 201 4.69 -10.18 3.31
C HIS A 201 6.15 -10.64 3.08
N GLY A 202 6.76 -11.24 4.08
CA GLY A 202 8.05 -11.92 3.94
C GLY A 202 7.99 -13.12 2.99
N ALA A 203 6.93 -13.93 3.07
CA ALA A 203 6.70 -15.07 2.19
C ALA A 203 6.54 -14.63 0.73
N GLU A 204 5.72 -13.59 0.48
CA GLU A 204 5.56 -12.96 -0.83
C GLU A 204 6.91 -12.58 -1.45
N HIS A 205 7.72 -11.80 -0.74
CA HIS A 205 9.01 -11.35 -1.24
C HIS A 205 9.99 -12.49 -1.54
N LYS A 206 10.05 -13.50 -0.66
CA LYS A 206 10.90 -14.67 -0.84
C LYS A 206 10.48 -15.47 -2.07
N THR A 207 9.19 -15.67 -2.27
CA THR A 207 8.64 -16.42 -3.40
C THR A 207 8.87 -15.70 -4.72
N ILE A 208 8.62 -14.38 -4.78
CA ILE A 208 8.95 -13.58 -5.97
C ILE A 208 10.45 -13.61 -6.25
N THR A 209 11.30 -13.49 -5.22
CA THR A 209 12.76 -13.54 -5.38
C THR A 209 13.24 -14.91 -5.90
N CYS A 210 12.65 -16.00 -5.42
CA CYS A 210 12.94 -17.36 -5.90
C CYS A 210 12.58 -17.51 -7.38
N PHE A 211 11.38 -17.04 -7.75
CA PHE A 211 10.91 -17.03 -9.13
C PHE A 211 11.85 -16.21 -10.05
N GLU A 212 12.26 -15.01 -9.63
CA GLU A 212 13.13 -14.13 -10.41
C GLU A 212 14.54 -14.70 -10.61
N LYS A 213 15.04 -15.47 -9.66
CA LYS A 213 16.29 -16.22 -9.80
C LYS A 213 16.17 -17.43 -10.74
N GLY A 214 14.97 -17.78 -11.18
CA GLY A 214 14.72 -18.92 -12.05
C GLY A 214 14.68 -20.25 -11.33
N TYR A 215 14.59 -20.27 -10.00
CA TYR A 215 14.49 -21.51 -9.24
C TYR A 215 13.07 -22.07 -9.29
N GLU A 216 12.96 -23.39 -9.11
CA GLU A 216 11.67 -24.06 -8.91
C GLU A 216 11.01 -23.53 -7.64
N LEU A 217 9.70 -23.26 -7.69
CA LEU A 217 8.94 -22.74 -6.56
C LEU A 217 8.59 -23.87 -5.59
N THR A 218 9.52 -24.23 -4.75
CA THR A 218 9.36 -25.15 -3.63
C THR A 218 9.68 -24.46 -2.31
N VAL A 219 9.12 -24.95 -1.21
CA VAL A 219 9.40 -24.37 0.13
C VAL A 219 10.90 -24.37 0.41
N GLU A 220 11.62 -25.42 0.02
CA GLU A 220 13.06 -25.57 0.20
C GLU A 220 13.85 -24.48 -0.54
N ASN A 221 13.45 -24.15 -1.78
CA ASN A 221 14.12 -23.14 -2.60
C ASN A 221 13.72 -21.72 -2.21
N VAL A 222 12.50 -21.51 -1.73
CA VAL A 222 11.99 -20.21 -1.30
C VAL A 222 12.55 -19.80 0.08
N ARG A 223 12.64 -20.75 1.02
CA ARG A 223 13.09 -20.49 2.39
C ARG A 223 14.43 -19.74 2.49
N PRO A 224 15.49 -20.07 1.73
CA PRO A 224 16.76 -19.33 1.78
C PRO A 224 16.74 -18.00 1.02
N CYS A 225 15.70 -17.67 0.28
CA CYS A 225 15.59 -16.40 -0.44
C CYS A 225 15.44 -15.22 0.51
N THR A 226 15.82 -14.02 0.04
CA THR A 226 15.71 -12.80 0.84
C THR A 226 14.27 -12.29 0.89
N ARG A 227 13.86 -11.82 2.05
CA ARG A 227 12.59 -11.09 2.26
C ARG A 227 12.66 -9.60 1.89
N PHE A 228 13.83 -9.11 1.47
CA PHE A 228 14.00 -7.73 1.03
C PHE A 228 13.89 -7.66 -0.49
N HIS A 229 12.88 -6.93 -0.98
CA HIS A 229 12.60 -6.83 -2.40
C HIS A 229 12.56 -5.36 -2.87
N PRO A 230 13.32 -4.99 -3.93
CA PRO A 230 13.48 -3.58 -4.32
C PRO A 230 12.25 -2.93 -4.95
N ARG A 231 11.23 -3.72 -5.34
CA ARG A 231 9.99 -3.23 -5.97
C ARG A 231 8.78 -3.28 -5.05
N CYS A 232 9.00 -3.38 -3.74
CA CYS A 232 7.94 -3.44 -2.76
C CYS A 232 7.19 -2.10 -2.62
N GLY A 233 5.86 -2.19 -2.53
CA GLY A 233 4.98 -1.04 -2.30
C GLY A 233 5.21 -0.31 -0.98
N THR A 234 5.69 -1.01 0.08
CA THR A 234 5.96 -0.34 1.38
C THR A 234 7.16 0.60 1.30
N ALA A 235 8.15 0.33 0.44
CA ALA A 235 9.25 1.26 0.17
C ALA A 235 8.75 2.58 -0.45
N PHE A 236 7.64 2.52 -1.21
CA PHE A 236 7.01 3.70 -1.79
C PHE A 236 6.51 4.69 -0.73
N LEU A 237 5.99 4.21 0.41
CA LEU A 237 5.55 5.10 1.51
C LEU A 237 6.70 5.97 2.02
N PHE A 238 7.88 5.39 2.19
CA PHE A 238 9.07 6.17 2.59
C PHE A 238 9.43 7.22 1.53
N VAL A 239 9.39 6.85 0.25
CA VAL A 239 9.67 7.78 -0.86
C VAL A 239 8.66 8.93 -0.87
N VAL A 240 7.37 8.67 -0.63
CA VAL A 240 6.33 9.70 -0.50
C VAL A 240 6.66 10.67 0.63
N VAL A 241 7.04 10.17 1.80
CA VAL A 241 7.43 11.03 2.94
C VAL A 241 8.67 11.87 2.59
N ALA A 242 9.71 11.27 2.02
CA ALA A 242 10.92 11.98 1.64
C ALA A 242 10.67 13.07 0.59
N ILE A 243 9.92 12.75 -0.47
CA ILE A 243 9.56 13.71 -1.51
C ILE A 243 8.63 14.78 -0.96
N SER A 244 7.70 14.44 -0.05
CA SER A 244 6.85 15.44 0.60
C SER A 244 7.66 16.47 1.37
N ILE A 245 8.73 16.05 2.05
CA ILE A 245 9.63 16.98 2.75
C ILE A 245 10.31 17.93 1.76
N LEU A 246 10.86 17.38 0.65
CA LEU A 246 11.53 18.19 -0.36
C LEU A 246 10.57 19.19 -1.01
N VAL A 247 9.40 18.74 -1.47
CA VAL A 247 8.40 19.60 -2.12
C VAL A 247 7.90 20.68 -1.16
N THR A 248 7.52 20.30 0.06
CA THR A 248 7.01 21.31 1.03
C THR A 248 8.09 22.24 1.55
N SER A 249 9.39 21.90 1.45
CA SER A 249 10.48 22.77 1.86
C SER A 249 10.61 24.02 0.99
N ILE A 250 10.24 23.93 -0.28
CA ILE A 250 10.31 25.03 -1.24
C ILE A 250 9.00 25.85 -1.32
N VAL A 251 7.91 25.35 -0.73
CA VAL A 251 6.61 26.01 -0.78
C VAL A 251 6.54 27.11 0.30
N PRO A 252 6.28 28.37 -0.07
CA PRO A 252 6.10 29.43 0.89
C PRO A 252 4.93 29.17 1.83
N ARG A 253 5.03 29.64 3.08
CA ARG A 253 3.92 29.60 4.04
C ARG A 253 3.16 30.93 4.00
N PHE A 254 1.85 30.87 4.20
CA PHE A 254 1.08 32.04 4.48
C PHE A 254 1.50 32.61 5.85
N THR A 255 1.83 33.88 5.88
CA THR A 255 2.31 34.62 7.05
C THR A 255 1.24 35.53 7.61
N ASP A 256 1.52 36.17 8.75
CA ASP A 256 0.63 37.20 9.34
C ASP A 256 0.45 38.44 8.44
N ALA A 257 1.38 38.66 7.50
CA ALA A 257 1.28 39.73 6.52
C ALA A 257 0.18 39.52 5.47
N GLN A 258 -0.06 38.24 5.09
CA GLN A 258 -1.12 37.90 4.12
C GLN A 258 -2.44 37.55 4.82
N ILE A 259 -2.38 36.84 5.95
CA ILE A 259 -3.56 36.36 6.68
C ILE A 259 -3.35 36.58 8.17
N SER A 260 -4.02 37.60 8.73
CA SER A 260 -3.93 37.94 10.15
C SER A 260 -4.69 36.96 11.06
N ASN A 261 -5.75 36.32 10.56
CA ASN A 261 -6.52 35.34 11.33
C ASN A 261 -5.72 34.02 11.45
N VAL A 262 -5.41 33.62 12.69
CA VAL A 262 -4.59 32.42 12.98
C VAL A 262 -5.20 31.13 12.45
N VAL A 263 -6.51 30.97 12.58
CA VAL A 263 -7.23 29.75 12.12
C VAL A 263 -7.22 29.69 10.59
N LEU A 264 -7.56 30.82 9.93
CA LEU A 264 -7.59 30.87 8.47
C LEU A 264 -6.20 30.65 7.87
N LYS A 265 -5.16 31.24 8.47
CA LYS A 265 -3.76 31.00 8.08
C LYS A 265 -3.36 29.54 8.22
N PHE A 266 -3.74 28.90 9.34
CA PHE A 266 -3.48 27.48 9.54
C PHE A 266 -4.18 26.64 8.47
N LEU A 267 -5.47 26.90 8.21
CA LEU A 267 -6.25 26.19 7.20
C LEU A 267 -5.69 26.41 5.79
N ALA A 268 -5.25 27.61 5.47
CA ALA A 268 -4.62 27.92 4.17
C ALA A 268 -3.32 27.12 3.98
N ASN A 269 -2.45 27.09 4.99
CA ASN A 269 -1.22 26.30 4.93
C ASN A 269 -1.49 24.79 4.85
N LEU A 270 -2.52 24.29 5.54
CA LEU A 270 -2.95 22.90 5.44
C LEU A 270 -3.54 22.59 4.05
N GLY A 271 -4.37 23.50 3.52
CA GLY A 271 -4.97 23.38 2.19
C GLY A 271 -3.93 23.25 1.08
N VAL A 272 -2.89 24.09 1.10
CA VAL A 272 -1.78 23.99 0.14
C VAL A 272 -1.09 22.62 0.21
N ARG A 273 -0.87 22.08 1.41
CA ARG A 273 -0.27 20.75 1.58
C ARG A 273 -1.16 19.63 1.02
N LEU A 274 -2.47 19.71 1.27
CA LEU A 274 -3.43 18.75 0.73
C LEU A 274 -3.47 18.83 -0.80
N LEU A 275 -3.45 20.04 -1.36
CA LEU A 275 -3.42 20.24 -2.81
C LEU A 275 -2.14 19.66 -3.46
N LEU A 276 -1.03 19.67 -2.75
CA LEU A 276 0.24 19.10 -3.23
C LEU A 276 0.29 17.57 -3.16
N LEU A 277 -0.59 16.91 -2.40
CA LEU A 277 -0.54 15.46 -2.24
C LEU A 277 -0.58 14.66 -3.56
N PRO A 278 -1.48 14.94 -4.51
CA PRO A 278 -1.50 14.23 -5.79
C PRO A 278 -0.18 14.36 -6.57
N PHE A 279 0.43 15.53 -6.54
CA PHE A 279 1.73 15.78 -7.18
C PHE A 279 2.86 15.01 -6.49
N ILE A 280 2.89 15.03 -5.16
CA ILE A 280 3.86 14.27 -4.36
C ILE A 280 3.73 12.77 -4.66
N MET A 281 2.51 12.23 -4.70
CA MET A 281 2.25 10.84 -5.04
C MET A 281 2.72 10.51 -6.46
N GLY A 282 2.37 11.36 -7.43
CA GLY A 282 2.77 11.17 -8.82
C GLY A 282 4.29 11.17 -8.99
N ILE A 283 4.98 12.15 -8.41
CA ILE A 283 6.46 12.25 -8.44
C ILE A 283 7.08 11.03 -7.76
N SER A 284 6.57 10.63 -6.61
CA SER A 284 7.07 9.48 -5.86
C SER A 284 6.93 8.18 -6.65
N TYR A 285 5.81 8.01 -7.37
CA TYR A 285 5.59 6.86 -8.24
C TYR A 285 6.60 6.83 -9.41
N GLU A 286 6.79 7.97 -10.08
CA GLU A 286 7.75 8.06 -11.18
C GLU A 286 9.18 7.82 -10.70
N PHE A 287 9.54 8.37 -9.55
CA PHE A 287 10.83 8.13 -8.91
C PHE A 287 11.05 6.64 -8.61
N ASN A 288 10.07 5.99 -7.98
CA ASN A 288 10.17 4.56 -7.66
C ASN A 288 10.25 3.71 -8.94
N ARG A 289 9.46 4.04 -9.96
CA ARG A 289 9.50 3.40 -11.26
C ARG A 289 10.86 3.61 -11.96
N PHE A 290 11.42 4.80 -11.89
CA PHE A 290 12.76 5.08 -12.42
C PHE A 290 13.81 4.22 -11.71
N CYS A 291 13.80 4.20 -10.39
CA CYS A 291 14.70 3.39 -9.59
C CYS A 291 14.57 1.89 -9.87
N SER A 292 13.35 1.40 -10.15
CA SER A 292 13.09 -0.01 -10.45
C SER A 292 13.61 -0.45 -11.83
N LYS A 293 13.71 0.49 -12.79
CA LYS A 293 14.17 0.20 -14.15
C LYS A 293 15.68 0.26 -14.33
N HIS A 294 16.40 0.93 -13.44
CA HIS A 294 17.82 1.16 -13.57
C HIS A 294 18.57 0.54 -12.40
N GLU A 295 19.52 -0.35 -12.71
CA GLU A 295 20.37 -1.00 -11.72
C GLU A 295 21.79 -0.43 -11.74
N ASN A 296 21.95 0.74 -11.14
CA ASN A 296 23.25 1.36 -10.95
C ASN A 296 23.50 1.72 -9.48
N VAL A 297 24.71 2.17 -9.16
CA VAL A 297 25.09 2.52 -7.78
C VAL A 297 24.19 3.60 -7.20
N VAL A 298 23.81 4.59 -7.99
CA VAL A 298 22.95 5.70 -7.55
C VAL A 298 21.57 5.19 -7.19
N THR A 299 20.94 4.37 -8.02
CA THR A 299 19.61 3.83 -7.72
C THR A 299 19.64 2.83 -6.56
N LYS A 300 20.76 2.13 -6.33
CA LYS A 300 20.95 1.29 -5.13
C LYS A 300 20.97 2.15 -3.85
N ILE A 301 21.68 3.27 -3.86
CA ILE A 301 21.71 4.22 -2.73
C ILE A 301 20.32 4.82 -2.49
N LEU A 302 19.64 5.25 -3.55
CA LEU A 302 18.30 5.85 -3.46
C LEU A 302 17.23 4.88 -2.94
N ARG A 303 17.37 3.58 -3.22
CA ARG A 303 16.47 2.51 -2.73
C ARG A 303 16.82 2.04 -1.31
N ALA A 304 18.05 2.26 -0.84
CA ALA A 304 18.52 1.74 0.45
C ALA A 304 17.61 2.11 1.64
N PRO A 305 17.11 3.35 1.79
CA PRO A 305 16.20 3.67 2.88
C PRO A 305 14.86 2.92 2.80
N GLY A 306 14.32 2.71 1.59
CA GLY A 306 13.12 1.90 1.38
C GLY A 306 13.34 0.42 1.75
N LEU A 307 14.49 -0.14 1.38
CA LEU A 307 14.87 -1.50 1.79
C LEU A 307 15.09 -1.59 3.31
N PHE A 308 15.60 -0.53 3.95
CA PHE A 308 15.72 -0.48 5.40
C PHE A 308 14.34 -0.55 6.08
N MET A 309 13.31 0.12 5.51
CA MET A 309 11.94 0.07 6.01
C MET A 309 11.36 -1.35 6.05
N GLN A 310 11.75 -2.20 5.11
CA GLN A 310 11.29 -3.59 5.07
C GLN A 310 11.74 -4.43 6.29
N ARG A 311 12.71 -3.96 7.07
CA ARG A 311 13.04 -4.58 8.36
C ARG A 311 11.91 -4.48 9.37
N PHE A 312 11.07 -3.47 9.26
CA PHE A 312 9.88 -3.28 10.09
C PHE A 312 8.65 -3.95 9.47
N THR A 313 8.51 -3.88 8.15
CA THR A 313 7.30 -4.29 7.43
C THR A 313 7.34 -5.72 6.88
N THR A 314 8.43 -6.46 7.06
CA THR A 314 8.54 -7.89 6.72
C THR A 314 9.11 -8.68 7.88
N ARG A 315 8.67 -9.93 8.03
CA ARG A 315 9.19 -10.90 9.01
C ARG A 315 9.53 -12.21 8.32
N GLU A 316 10.29 -13.07 9.01
CA GLU A 316 10.54 -14.42 8.50
C GLU A 316 9.24 -15.23 8.54
N PRO A 317 8.79 -15.77 7.40
CA PRO A 317 7.62 -16.63 7.33
C PRO A 317 7.93 -18.03 7.81
N ASP A 318 6.90 -18.75 8.22
CA ASP A 318 6.94 -20.19 8.33
C ASP A 318 6.66 -20.88 6.97
N ASP A 319 6.82 -22.21 6.92
CA ASP A 319 6.68 -22.97 5.69
C ASP A 319 5.25 -22.92 5.14
N SER A 320 4.25 -22.93 6.01
CA SER A 320 2.83 -22.90 5.63
C SER A 320 2.47 -21.58 4.92
N MET A 321 3.11 -20.47 5.32
CA MET A 321 2.93 -19.17 4.66
C MET A 321 3.65 -19.12 3.30
N ILE A 322 4.78 -19.82 3.17
CA ILE A 322 5.49 -19.96 1.89
C ILE A 322 4.63 -20.75 0.90
N GLU A 323 3.95 -21.82 1.33
CA GLU A 323 3.01 -22.59 0.50
C GLU A 323 1.92 -21.68 -0.09
N VAL A 324 1.26 -20.87 0.75
CA VAL A 324 0.26 -19.89 0.32
C VAL A 324 0.84 -18.93 -0.74
N ALA A 325 2.06 -18.46 -0.53
CA ALA A 325 2.73 -17.54 -1.46
C ALA A 325 3.05 -18.20 -2.81
N ILE A 326 3.46 -19.47 -2.79
CA ILE A 326 3.74 -20.26 -4.00
C ILE A 326 2.47 -20.45 -4.82
N VAL A 327 1.36 -20.87 -4.18
CA VAL A 327 0.08 -21.06 -4.86
C VAL A 327 -0.43 -19.74 -5.43
N ALA A 328 -0.41 -18.66 -4.64
CA ALA A 328 -0.88 -17.35 -5.09
C ALA A 328 -0.07 -16.82 -6.28
N LEU A 329 1.27 -16.96 -6.25
CA LEU A 329 2.12 -16.52 -7.36
C LEU A 329 1.93 -17.41 -8.59
N GLY A 330 1.86 -18.74 -8.42
CA GLY A 330 1.66 -19.68 -9.52
C GLY A 330 0.36 -19.42 -10.29
N LYS A 331 -0.74 -19.20 -9.56
CA LYS A 331 -2.04 -18.85 -10.12
C LYS A 331 -2.03 -17.48 -10.82
N ALA A 332 -1.40 -16.46 -10.22
CA ALA A 332 -1.28 -15.14 -10.84
C ALA A 332 -0.44 -15.19 -12.14
N LEU A 333 0.61 -16.01 -12.19
CA LEU A 333 1.46 -16.22 -13.36
C LEU A 333 0.73 -16.99 -14.47
N ALA A 334 -0.21 -17.88 -14.13
CA ALA A 334 -1.01 -18.61 -15.11
C ALA A 334 -1.82 -17.66 -16.01
N PHE A 335 -2.30 -16.52 -15.51
CA PHE A 335 -2.93 -15.47 -16.34
C PHE A 335 -1.97 -14.88 -17.39
N GLU A 336 -0.65 -14.95 -17.15
CA GLU A 336 0.39 -14.52 -18.10
C GLU A 336 0.81 -15.63 -19.07
N GLY A 337 0.29 -16.83 -18.94
CA GLY A 337 0.68 -18.03 -19.68
C GLY A 337 2.00 -18.65 -19.20
N ILE A 338 2.38 -18.36 -17.95
CA ILE A 338 3.57 -18.92 -17.31
C ILE A 338 3.11 -20.04 -16.38
N GLU A 339 3.40 -21.26 -16.73
CA GLU A 339 3.09 -22.42 -15.90
C GLU A 339 4.15 -22.62 -14.81
N VAL A 340 3.67 -22.82 -13.60
CA VAL A 340 4.48 -23.13 -12.42
C VAL A 340 3.80 -24.30 -11.71
N ASP A 341 4.58 -25.31 -11.32
CA ASP A 341 4.03 -26.44 -10.56
C ASP A 341 3.87 -26.04 -9.08
N TYR A 342 2.62 -25.91 -8.66
CA TYR A 342 2.20 -25.72 -7.27
C TYR A 342 1.22 -26.81 -6.81
N SER A 343 0.99 -27.83 -7.63
CA SER A 343 -0.01 -28.90 -7.39
C SER A 343 0.22 -29.63 -6.07
N ARG A 344 1.48 -29.77 -5.66
CA ARG A 344 1.86 -30.41 -4.39
C ARG A 344 1.36 -29.70 -3.13
N TYR A 345 0.94 -28.44 -3.25
CA TYR A 345 0.39 -27.60 -2.16
C TYR A 345 -1.13 -27.49 -2.21
N LEU A 346 -1.76 -28.08 -3.23
CA LEU A 346 -3.21 -28.23 -3.29
C LEU A 346 -3.58 -29.60 -2.75
N THR A 347 -4.54 -29.67 -1.83
CA THR A 347 -5.21 -30.91 -1.43
C THR A 347 -6.47 -31.08 -2.26
N GLU A 348 -7.02 -32.31 -2.35
CA GLU A 348 -8.27 -32.57 -3.09
C GLU A 348 -9.43 -31.65 -2.63
N ASP A 349 -9.40 -31.21 -1.37
CA ASP A 349 -10.38 -30.28 -0.79
C ASP A 349 -10.12 -28.79 -1.13
N ASN A 350 -8.99 -28.45 -1.77
CA ASN A 350 -8.57 -27.08 -2.10
C ASN A 350 -8.73 -26.77 -3.60
N GLU A 351 -9.36 -27.65 -4.39
CA GLU A 351 -9.72 -27.32 -5.75
C GLU A 351 -10.73 -26.18 -5.74
N PRO A 352 -10.61 -25.21 -6.69
CA PRO A 352 -11.56 -24.11 -6.80
C PRO A 352 -12.96 -24.70 -6.90
N SER A 353 -13.86 -24.33 -6.01
CA SER A 353 -15.27 -24.63 -6.23
C SER A 353 -15.64 -24.00 -7.58
N GLU A 354 -16.15 -24.82 -8.52
CA GLU A 354 -16.61 -24.39 -9.86
C GLU A 354 -17.72 -23.32 -9.80
N GLU A 355 -18.17 -22.92 -8.61
CA GLU A 355 -19.16 -21.87 -8.35
C GLU A 355 -18.61 -20.44 -8.42
N GLY A 356 -17.36 -20.25 -8.83
CA GLY A 356 -16.74 -18.96 -9.09
C GLY A 356 -16.94 -18.44 -10.52
N GLU A 357 -17.95 -18.86 -11.26
CA GLU A 357 -18.39 -18.13 -12.45
C GLU A 357 -18.79 -16.72 -12.03
N VAL A 358 -17.96 -15.78 -12.46
CA VAL A 358 -18.17 -14.34 -12.32
C VAL A 358 -19.54 -13.99 -12.87
N GLN A 359 -20.54 -13.99 -12.01
CA GLN A 359 -21.66 -13.09 -12.25
C GLN A 359 -21.06 -11.68 -12.15
N ASP A 360 -21.16 -10.91 -13.22
CA ASP A 360 -21.12 -9.46 -13.21
C ASP A 360 -22.30 -8.96 -12.34
N GLY A 361 -22.25 -9.31 -11.08
CA GLY A 361 -23.12 -8.92 -10.00
C GLY A 361 -22.41 -7.83 -9.24
N ASP A 362 -22.80 -6.61 -9.52
CA ASP A 362 -22.76 -5.45 -8.66
C ASP A 362 -23.39 -5.82 -7.30
N GLY A 363 -22.61 -6.47 -6.42
CA GLY A 363 -23.14 -7.06 -5.20
C GLY A 363 -22.09 -7.48 -4.18
N GLY A 364 -20.96 -6.78 -4.11
CA GLY A 364 -20.20 -6.71 -2.86
C GLY A 364 -20.90 -5.69 -1.96
N PRO A 365 -20.95 -5.88 -0.61
CA PRO A 365 -21.65 -4.97 0.28
C PRO A 365 -21.20 -3.53 0.05
N ALA A 366 -22.04 -2.56 0.33
CA ALA A 366 -21.93 -1.10 0.11
C ALA A 366 -20.57 -0.39 0.38
N VAL A 367 -19.55 -1.12 0.75
CA VAL A 367 -18.14 -0.70 0.89
C VAL A 367 -17.53 -0.31 -0.45
N ASN A 368 -17.83 -1.06 -1.51
CA ASN A 368 -17.29 -0.76 -2.85
C ASN A 368 -17.85 0.56 -3.37
N ASP A 369 -19.11 0.88 -3.06
CA ASP A 369 -19.74 2.13 -3.48
C ASP A 369 -19.20 3.31 -2.66
N THR A 370 -19.11 3.18 -1.33
CA THR A 370 -18.59 4.27 -0.48
C THR A 370 -17.11 4.54 -0.72
N VAL A 371 -16.28 3.51 -0.91
CA VAL A 371 -14.87 3.67 -1.28
C VAL A 371 -14.74 4.20 -2.70
N SER A 372 -15.59 3.74 -3.63
CA SER A 372 -15.66 4.27 -5.00
C SER A 372 -16.09 5.74 -5.00
N ASP A 373 -17.05 6.13 -4.18
CA ASP A 373 -17.52 7.51 -4.06
C ASP A 373 -16.46 8.42 -3.45
N VAL A 374 -15.76 7.99 -2.41
CA VAL A 374 -14.64 8.73 -1.81
C VAL A 374 -13.47 8.83 -2.79
N VAL A 375 -13.20 7.76 -3.55
CA VAL A 375 -12.15 7.71 -4.57
C VAL A 375 -12.51 8.58 -5.77
N ASN A 376 -13.76 8.55 -6.22
CA ASN A 376 -14.26 9.39 -7.30
C ASN A 376 -14.28 10.86 -6.86
N ALA A 377 -14.72 11.16 -5.64
CA ALA A 377 -14.66 12.51 -5.07
C ALA A 377 -13.20 13.02 -4.94
N ALA A 378 -12.25 12.16 -4.58
CA ALA A 378 -10.83 12.52 -4.54
C ALA A 378 -10.25 12.71 -5.95
N ALA A 379 -10.69 11.92 -6.94
CA ALA A 379 -10.31 12.09 -8.34
C ALA A 379 -10.91 13.37 -8.92
N ASP A 380 -12.18 13.68 -8.67
CA ASP A 380 -12.84 14.91 -9.10
C ASP A 380 -12.24 16.15 -8.42
N ALA A 381 -11.90 16.06 -7.14
CA ALA A 381 -11.16 17.11 -6.43
C ALA A 381 -9.77 17.33 -7.03
N SER A 382 -9.08 16.29 -7.49
CA SER A 382 -7.78 16.41 -8.14
C SER A 382 -7.87 17.06 -9.52
N VAL A 383 -8.92 16.78 -10.29
CA VAL A 383 -9.20 17.39 -11.60
C VAL A 383 -9.59 18.87 -11.42
N SER A 384 -10.43 19.17 -10.43
CA SER A 384 -10.83 20.53 -10.08
C SER A 384 -9.64 21.35 -9.59
N ALA A 385 -8.73 20.75 -8.82
CA ALA A 385 -7.51 21.40 -8.35
C ALA A 385 -6.53 21.69 -9.51
N ALA A 386 -6.42 20.81 -10.50
CA ALA A 386 -5.62 21.06 -11.69
C ALA A 386 -6.16 22.25 -12.52
N GLY A 387 -7.49 22.32 -12.69
CA GLY A 387 -8.12 23.47 -13.35
C GLY A 387 -7.97 24.79 -12.59
N ALA A 388 -7.97 24.76 -11.25
CA ALA A 388 -7.72 25.91 -10.42
C ALA A 388 -6.27 26.42 -10.49
N ILE A 389 -5.30 25.49 -10.68
CA ILE A 389 -3.88 25.85 -10.86
C ILE A 389 -3.65 26.50 -12.23
N ASP A 390 -4.26 25.98 -13.30
CA ASP A 390 -4.19 26.60 -14.63
C ASP A 390 -4.79 28.01 -14.60
N SER A 391 -5.96 28.19 -13.98
CA SER A 391 -6.59 29.51 -13.81
C SER A 391 -5.75 30.46 -12.96
N ALA A 392 -5.06 29.96 -11.92
CA ALA A 392 -4.16 30.76 -11.10
C ALA A 392 -2.86 31.09 -11.84
N ALA A 393 -2.34 30.20 -12.68
CA ALA A 393 -1.18 30.44 -13.53
C ALA A 393 -1.47 31.53 -14.60
N ASP A 394 -2.66 31.45 -15.22
CA ASP A 394 -3.13 32.46 -16.17
C ASP A 394 -3.30 33.82 -15.49
N ALA A 395 -3.90 33.88 -14.29
CA ALA A 395 -4.05 35.15 -13.53
C ALA A 395 -2.70 35.75 -13.10
N VAL A 396 -1.69 34.93 -12.80
CA VAL A 396 -0.32 35.39 -12.49
C VAL A 396 0.36 35.90 -13.76
N ASN A 397 0.16 35.23 -14.90
CA ASN A 397 0.73 35.61 -16.18
C ASN A 397 0.13 36.98 -16.67
N ASP A 398 -1.17 37.17 -16.50
CA ASP A 398 -1.87 38.42 -16.80
C ASP A 398 -1.38 39.58 -15.88
N THR A 399 -1.02 39.30 -14.63
CA THR A 399 -0.50 40.30 -13.70
C THR A 399 0.96 40.65 -14.00
N VAL A 400 1.74 39.76 -14.58
CA VAL A 400 3.15 39.96 -14.96
C VAL A 400 3.28 40.59 -16.34
N THR A 401 2.34 40.37 -17.25
CA THR A 401 2.36 40.90 -18.63
C THR A 401 1.52 42.16 -18.80
N GLY A 402 0.79 42.59 -17.76
CA GLY A 402 -0.02 43.82 -17.74
C GLY A 402 0.83 45.06 -17.54
N GLN A 403 1.59 45.48 -18.60
CA GLN A 403 1.93 46.83 -18.90
C GLN A 403 1.16 47.28 -20.13
#